data_6fc0319d5468cd450101cefb9e4c3d30
#
_entry.id   6fc0319d5468cd450101cefb9e4c3d30
#
_cell.length_a   1.000
_cell.length_b   1.000
_cell.length_c   1.000
_cell.angle_alpha   90.00
_cell.angle_beta   90.00
_cell.angle_gamma   90.00
#
_symmetry.space_group_name_H-M   'P 1'
#
loop_
_entity.id
_entity.type
_entity.pdbx_description
1 polymer ?
#
loop_
_entity_poly.entity_id
_entity_poly.type
_entity_poly.pdbx_seq_one_letter_code
_entity_poly.pdbx_strand_id
1 'polypeptide(L)'
;VGPLAAAGTLPLADVAAPRPAGTAPLEGGPGPVPDGPALAARLEALLHLVDAPGAPALVRAAVVHAETASARPFTAGNAAVGRLLARHLVTRDGLEPTGVAVADLWASRAPGGYAQALAAYASGTGEGAVDWVLWQAEALLVGIEEGLRLCRAVQAGTTAAG
;
A
#
# COMPACT_ATOMS: atom_id res chain seq x y z
N VAL A 1 19.27 -0.59 -13.38
CA VAL A 1 19.23 -0.07 -12.02
C VAL A 1 19.61 1.39 -12.13
N GLY A 2 18.60 2.29 -12.22
CA GLY A 2 18.84 3.72 -12.20
C GLY A 2 19.36 4.12 -10.81
N PRO A 3 20.18 5.19 -10.71
CA PRO A 3 20.66 5.64 -9.43
C PRO A 3 19.46 6.00 -8.54
N LEU A 4 19.43 5.43 -7.33
CA LEU A 4 18.62 5.97 -6.25
C LEU A 4 19.00 7.45 -6.15
N ALA A 5 18.08 8.33 -6.56
CA ALA A 5 18.25 9.75 -6.32
C ALA A 5 18.56 9.90 -4.85
N ALA A 6 19.61 10.68 -4.55
CA ALA A 6 20.00 10.96 -3.19
C ALA A 6 18.75 11.28 -2.37
N ALA A 7 18.54 10.52 -1.29
CA ALA A 7 17.41 10.69 -0.41
C ALA A 7 17.48 12.06 0.27
N GLY A 8 17.13 13.09 -0.47
CA GLY A 8 16.77 14.37 0.10
C GLY A 8 15.55 14.13 0.98
N THR A 9 15.61 14.61 2.20
CA THR A 9 14.45 14.57 3.12
C THR A 9 13.31 15.28 2.41
N LEU A 10 12.24 14.52 2.06
CA LEU A 10 11.02 15.10 1.51
C LEU A 10 10.44 16.06 2.54
N PRO A 11 10.07 17.28 2.17
CA PRO A 11 9.38 18.19 3.08
C PRO A 11 8.09 17.51 3.59
N LEU A 12 7.89 17.52 4.89
CA LEU A 12 6.70 16.87 5.50
C LEU A 12 5.41 17.44 4.94
N ALA A 13 5.40 18.71 4.52
CA ALA A 13 4.26 19.35 3.89
C ALA A 13 3.85 18.73 2.55
N ASP A 14 4.78 18.05 1.85
CA ASP A 14 4.50 17.41 0.56
C ASP A 14 3.99 15.96 0.70
N VAL A 15 4.16 15.36 1.87
CA VAL A 15 3.69 14.00 2.16
C VAL A 15 2.17 14.01 2.28
N ALA A 16 1.50 13.19 1.46
CA ALA A 16 0.04 13.12 1.36
C ALA A 16 -0.65 14.43 0.95
N ALA A 17 0.09 15.45 0.51
CA ALA A 17 -0.50 16.63 -0.10
C ALA A 17 -1.05 16.26 -1.50
N PRO A 18 -2.28 16.66 -1.85
CA PRO A 18 -2.82 16.43 -3.19
C PRO A 18 -1.87 16.96 -4.26
N ARG A 19 -1.60 16.14 -5.27
CA ARG A 19 -0.70 16.52 -6.37
C ARG A 19 -1.38 17.56 -7.27
N PRO A 20 -0.76 18.73 -7.47
CA PRO A 20 -1.32 19.73 -8.37
C PRO A 20 -1.40 19.21 -9.81
N ALA A 21 -2.46 19.59 -10.53
CA ALA A 21 -2.62 19.22 -11.94
C ALA A 21 -1.41 19.67 -12.78
N GLY A 22 -1.00 18.85 -13.72
CA GLY A 22 0.16 19.10 -14.58
C GLY A 22 1.52 18.92 -13.92
N THR A 23 1.57 18.47 -12.66
CA THR A 23 2.84 18.19 -11.98
C THR A 23 3.14 16.70 -11.89
N ALA A 24 4.42 16.34 -11.83
CA ALA A 24 4.85 14.97 -11.54
C ALA A 24 4.95 14.73 -10.03
N PRO A 25 4.68 13.50 -9.55
CA PRO A 25 4.97 13.15 -8.17
C PRO A 25 6.49 13.15 -7.93
N LEU A 26 6.91 13.44 -6.70
CA LEU A 26 8.34 13.47 -6.32
C LEU A 26 8.96 12.08 -6.21
N GLU A 27 8.14 11.04 -6.20
CA GLU A 27 8.58 9.64 -6.11
C GLU A 27 8.29 8.88 -7.40
N GLY A 28 9.16 7.91 -7.72
CA GLY A 28 8.95 6.97 -8.81
C GLY A 28 7.89 5.91 -8.47
N GLY A 29 7.47 5.18 -9.49
CA GLY A 29 6.54 4.06 -9.34
C GLY A 29 6.26 3.39 -10.68
N PRO A 30 5.54 2.27 -10.71
CA PRO A 30 5.24 1.55 -11.95
C PRO A 30 4.21 2.29 -12.80
N GLY A 31 4.37 2.16 -14.10
CA GLY A 31 3.42 2.67 -15.09
C GLY A 31 3.38 4.19 -15.23
N PRO A 32 2.56 4.67 -16.17
CA PRO A 32 2.36 6.10 -16.41
C PRO A 32 1.61 6.74 -15.25
N VAL A 33 1.90 8.02 -15.03
CA VAL A 33 1.21 8.84 -14.03
C VAL A 33 -0.03 9.46 -14.67
N PRO A 34 -1.24 9.05 -14.29
CA PRO A 34 -2.43 9.71 -14.78
C PRO A 34 -2.51 11.15 -14.23
N ASP A 35 -3.13 12.04 -14.99
CA ASP A 35 -3.36 13.43 -14.58
C ASP A 35 -4.74 13.92 -15.00
N GLY A 36 -5.17 15.05 -14.46
CA GLY A 36 -6.42 15.69 -14.81
C GLY A 36 -7.63 14.73 -14.75
N PRO A 37 -8.47 14.69 -15.81
CA PRO A 37 -9.67 13.84 -15.82
C PRO A 37 -9.39 12.33 -15.64
N ALA A 38 -8.26 11.84 -16.12
CA ALA A 38 -7.88 10.42 -15.98
C ALA A 38 -7.58 10.08 -14.52
N LEU A 39 -6.89 10.95 -13.79
CA LEU A 39 -6.66 10.77 -12.36
C LEU A 39 -7.98 10.86 -11.59
N ALA A 40 -8.82 11.86 -11.89
CA ALA A 40 -10.11 12.04 -11.23
C ALA A 40 -11.00 10.80 -11.37
N ALA A 41 -11.12 10.25 -12.59
CA ALA A 41 -11.91 9.05 -12.85
C ALA A 41 -11.38 7.81 -12.06
N ARG A 42 -10.06 7.64 -11.96
CA ARG A 42 -9.46 6.54 -11.16
C ARG A 42 -9.76 6.70 -9.68
N LEU A 43 -9.66 7.91 -9.15
CA LEU A 43 -9.96 8.18 -7.74
C LEU A 43 -11.44 7.99 -7.43
N GLU A 44 -12.34 8.39 -8.32
CA GLU A 44 -13.77 8.16 -8.17
C GLU A 44 -14.09 6.67 -8.14
N ALA A 45 -13.54 5.88 -9.08
CA ALA A 45 -13.69 4.43 -9.09
C ALA A 45 -13.14 3.78 -7.80
N LEU A 46 -12.01 4.29 -7.28
CA LEU A 46 -11.42 3.82 -6.03
C LEU A 46 -12.32 4.11 -4.82
N LEU A 47 -12.91 5.30 -4.74
CA LEU A 47 -13.85 5.66 -3.68
C LEU A 47 -15.09 4.77 -3.70
N HIS A 48 -15.63 4.47 -4.87
CA HIS A 48 -16.73 3.51 -5.00
C HIS A 48 -16.35 2.09 -4.52
N LEU A 49 -15.12 1.65 -4.79
CA LEU A 49 -14.64 0.34 -4.35
C LEU A 49 -14.47 0.25 -2.83
N VAL A 50 -14.04 1.33 -2.17
CA VAL A 50 -13.78 1.35 -0.71
C VAL A 50 -14.99 0.86 0.08
N ASP A 51 -16.19 1.22 -0.34
CA ASP A 51 -17.43 0.89 0.35
C ASP A 51 -18.30 -0.13 -0.41
N ALA A 52 -17.74 -0.79 -1.43
CA ALA A 52 -18.47 -1.78 -2.22
C ALA A 52 -18.81 -3.04 -1.38
N PRO A 53 -20.07 -3.32 -1.05
CA PRO A 53 -20.44 -4.36 -0.08
C PRO A 53 -20.19 -5.78 -0.60
N GLY A 54 -20.11 -5.96 -1.93
CA GLY A 54 -19.90 -7.26 -2.55
C GLY A 54 -18.42 -7.66 -2.75
N ALA A 55 -17.47 -6.75 -2.53
CA ALA A 55 -16.05 -7.04 -2.71
C ALA A 55 -15.42 -7.48 -1.39
N PRO A 56 -14.63 -8.58 -1.36
CA PRO A 56 -13.93 -9.02 -0.15
C PRO A 56 -13.00 -7.92 0.41
N ALA A 57 -12.91 -7.82 1.73
CA ALA A 57 -12.09 -6.80 2.42
C ALA A 57 -10.63 -6.81 1.96
N LEU A 58 -10.02 -7.99 1.79
CA LEU A 58 -8.65 -8.13 1.29
C LEU A 58 -8.49 -7.54 -0.12
N VAL A 59 -9.44 -7.81 -1.00
CA VAL A 59 -9.40 -7.31 -2.39
C VAL A 59 -9.50 -5.79 -2.40
N ARG A 60 -10.43 -5.21 -1.63
CA ARG A 60 -10.56 -3.76 -1.51
C ARG A 60 -9.28 -3.12 -0.99
N ALA A 61 -8.73 -3.65 0.09
CA ALA A 61 -7.49 -3.17 0.68
C ALA A 61 -6.31 -3.25 -0.30
N ALA A 62 -6.16 -4.38 -1.00
CA ALA A 62 -5.12 -4.59 -1.98
C ALA A 62 -5.22 -3.60 -3.15
N VAL A 63 -6.42 -3.42 -3.71
CA VAL A 63 -6.64 -2.48 -4.83
C VAL A 63 -6.43 -1.04 -4.39
N VAL A 64 -6.90 -0.65 -3.21
CA VAL A 64 -6.67 0.71 -2.67
C VAL A 64 -5.17 1.00 -2.53
N HIS A 65 -4.40 0.04 -2.02
CA HIS A 65 -2.95 0.18 -1.94
C HIS A 65 -2.31 0.33 -3.33
N ALA A 66 -2.61 -0.58 -4.27
CA ALA A 66 -2.03 -0.55 -5.61
C ALA A 66 -2.41 0.70 -6.39
N GLU A 67 -3.68 1.09 -6.36
CA GLU A 67 -4.15 2.29 -7.05
C GLU A 67 -3.48 3.55 -6.51
N THR A 68 -3.38 3.70 -5.18
CA THR A 68 -2.71 4.86 -4.58
C THR A 68 -1.23 4.90 -4.95
N ALA A 69 -0.54 3.74 -4.91
CA ALA A 69 0.88 3.65 -5.24
C ALA A 69 1.16 3.82 -6.75
N SER A 70 0.22 3.44 -7.63
CA SER A 70 0.40 3.51 -9.09
C SER A 70 -0.09 4.83 -9.67
N ALA A 71 -1.29 5.29 -9.29
CA ALA A 71 -1.83 6.55 -9.77
C ALA A 71 -1.14 7.79 -9.19
N ARG A 72 -0.54 7.64 -8.02
CA ARG A 72 0.24 8.69 -7.34
C ARG A 72 -0.50 10.03 -7.25
N PRO A 73 -1.67 10.04 -6.57
CA PRO A 73 -2.50 11.24 -6.45
C PRO A 73 -1.90 12.32 -5.54
N PHE A 74 -0.90 11.97 -4.75
CA PHE A 74 -0.21 12.88 -3.84
C PHE A 74 1.14 13.31 -4.38
N THR A 75 1.62 14.46 -3.93
CA THR A 75 2.95 14.97 -4.28
C THR A 75 4.05 14.00 -3.87
N ALA A 76 3.92 13.39 -2.68
CA ALA A 76 4.83 12.38 -2.18
C ALA A 76 4.13 11.43 -1.19
N GLY A 77 4.76 10.28 -0.90
CA GLY A 77 4.28 9.32 0.10
C GLY A 77 3.14 8.41 -0.39
N ASN A 78 2.92 8.30 -1.68
CA ASN A 78 1.79 7.57 -2.25
C ASN A 78 1.71 6.12 -1.81
N ALA A 79 2.82 5.38 -1.85
CA ALA A 79 2.85 4.00 -1.40
C ALA A 79 2.60 3.88 0.12
N ALA A 80 3.11 4.82 0.92
CA ALA A 80 2.87 4.84 2.37
C ALA A 80 1.40 5.12 2.70
N VAL A 81 0.78 6.09 2.03
CA VAL A 81 -0.65 6.39 2.15
C VAL A 81 -1.47 5.16 1.73
N GLY A 82 -1.12 4.53 0.61
CA GLY A 82 -1.79 3.30 0.15
C GLY A 82 -1.75 2.18 1.20
N ARG A 83 -0.61 1.95 1.85
CA ARG A 83 -0.48 0.97 2.95
C ARG A 83 -1.33 1.33 4.17
N LEU A 84 -1.36 2.60 4.55
CA LEU A 84 -2.19 3.07 5.67
C LEU A 84 -3.68 2.88 5.40
N LEU A 85 -4.13 3.21 4.19
CA LEU A 85 -5.51 3.00 3.76
C LEU A 85 -5.87 1.51 3.72
N ALA A 86 -4.99 0.67 3.17
CA ALA A 86 -5.17 -0.79 3.15
C ALA A 86 -5.28 -1.35 4.58
N ARG A 87 -4.39 -0.94 5.49
CA ARG A 87 -4.45 -1.31 6.91
C ARG A 87 -5.77 -0.88 7.55
N HIS A 88 -6.20 0.34 7.30
CA HIS A 88 -7.48 0.83 7.79
C HIS A 88 -8.65 -0.05 7.33
N LEU A 89 -8.67 -0.44 6.05
CA LEU A 89 -9.73 -1.27 5.48
C LEU A 89 -9.74 -2.69 6.08
N VAL A 90 -8.60 -3.36 6.21
CA VAL A 90 -8.56 -4.70 6.80
C VAL A 90 -8.98 -4.70 8.26
N THR A 91 -8.71 -3.62 9.00
CA THR A 91 -9.13 -3.48 10.40
C THR A 91 -10.61 -3.13 10.49
N ARG A 92 -11.07 -2.12 9.75
CA ARG A 92 -12.47 -1.67 9.71
C ARG A 92 -13.43 -2.80 9.33
N ASP A 93 -13.04 -3.58 8.33
CA ASP A 93 -13.90 -4.62 7.74
C ASP A 93 -13.73 -5.99 8.42
N GLY A 94 -13.03 -6.03 9.55
CA GLY A 94 -12.95 -7.19 10.43
C GLY A 94 -12.06 -8.33 9.97
N LEU A 95 -11.23 -8.12 8.94
CA LEU A 95 -10.26 -9.13 8.48
C LEU A 95 -9.08 -9.27 9.46
N GLU A 96 -8.59 -8.14 9.99
CA GLU A 96 -7.61 -8.07 11.08
C GLU A 96 -8.05 -6.99 12.09
N PRO A 97 -9.05 -7.29 12.94
CA PRO A 97 -9.71 -6.28 13.76
C PRO A 97 -8.86 -5.77 14.93
N THR A 98 -7.78 -6.47 15.25
CA THR A 98 -6.92 -6.13 16.41
C THR A 98 -5.92 -5.02 16.09
N GLY A 99 -5.61 -4.80 14.82
CA GLY A 99 -4.63 -3.82 14.37
C GLY A 99 -3.18 -4.15 14.78
N VAL A 100 -2.88 -5.41 15.16
CA VAL A 100 -1.53 -5.81 15.61
C VAL A 100 -0.65 -6.32 14.47
N ALA A 101 -1.19 -6.56 13.28
CA ALA A 101 -0.41 -7.02 12.14
C ALA A 101 0.69 -6.01 11.77
N VAL A 102 1.92 -6.52 11.60
CA VAL A 102 3.06 -5.72 11.14
C VAL A 102 3.05 -5.70 9.61
N ALA A 103 2.18 -4.87 9.03
CA ALA A 103 1.83 -4.89 7.61
C ALA A 103 3.03 -4.64 6.67
N ASP A 104 4.04 -3.88 7.10
CA ASP A 104 5.20 -3.53 6.27
C ASP A 104 6.34 -4.57 6.32
N LEU A 105 6.22 -5.59 7.18
CA LEU A 105 7.28 -6.56 7.40
C LEU A 105 7.66 -7.32 6.14
N TRP A 106 6.66 -7.80 5.39
CA TRP A 106 6.89 -8.57 4.17
C TRP A 106 7.55 -7.72 3.08
N ALA A 107 7.07 -6.50 2.88
CA ALA A 107 7.66 -5.56 1.92
C ALA A 107 9.10 -5.18 2.28
N SER A 108 9.41 -5.05 3.57
CA SER A 108 10.78 -4.76 4.03
C SER A 108 11.74 -5.93 3.84
N ARG A 109 11.25 -7.17 3.98
CA ARG A 109 12.04 -8.39 3.75
C ARG A 109 12.22 -8.73 2.27
N ALA A 110 11.25 -8.37 1.44
CA ALA A 110 11.22 -8.70 0.01
C ALA A 110 10.90 -7.47 -0.86
N PRO A 111 11.73 -6.40 -0.83
CA PRO A 111 11.43 -5.16 -1.55
C PRO A 111 11.37 -5.34 -3.07
N GLY A 112 12.15 -6.26 -3.63
CA GLY A 112 12.08 -6.63 -5.04
C GLY A 112 10.75 -7.31 -5.39
N GLY A 113 10.24 -8.18 -4.53
CA GLY A 113 8.93 -8.84 -4.69
C GLY A 113 7.78 -7.85 -4.65
N TYR A 114 7.82 -6.88 -3.73
CA TYR A 114 6.86 -5.78 -3.68
C TYR A 114 6.83 -5.00 -5.01
N ALA A 115 7.99 -4.57 -5.48
CA ALA A 115 8.10 -3.79 -6.71
C ALA A 115 7.60 -4.59 -7.94
N GLN A 116 7.92 -5.88 -8.01
CA GLN A 116 7.48 -6.75 -9.09
C GLN A 116 5.96 -6.95 -9.08
N ALA A 117 5.37 -7.26 -7.93
CA ALA A 117 3.93 -7.45 -7.79
C ALA A 117 3.15 -6.17 -8.12
N LEU A 118 3.63 -5.01 -7.66
CA LEU A 118 3.02 -3.73 -7.97
C LEU A 118 3.15 -3.39 -9.47
N ALA A 119 4.27 -3.72 -10.11
CA ALA A 119 4.44 -3.55 -11.54
C ALA A 119 3.51 -4.48 -12.37
N ALA A 120 3.30 -5.72 -11.91
CA ALA A 120 2.34 -6.64 -12.50
C ALA A 120 0.92 -6.07 -12.43
N TYR A 121 0.49 -5.55 -11.29
CA TYR A 121 -0.79 -4.85 -11.15
C TYR A 121 -0.91 -3.66 -12.13
N ALA A 122 0.13 -2.84 -12.19
CA ALA A 122 0.16 -1.65 -13.05
C ALA A 122 0.13 -1.96 -14.56
N SER A 123 0.39 -3.21 -14.97
CA SER A 123 0.22 -3.66 -16.35
C SER A 123 -1.25 -3.68 -16.81
N GLY A 124 -2.20 -3.64 -15.88
CA GLY A 124 -3.63 -3.60 -16.14
C GLY A 124 -4.24 -4.95 -16.58
N THR A 125 -3.49 -6.06 -16.40
CA THR A 125 -3.99 -7.41 -16.69
C THR A 125 -4.72 -8.02 -15.50
N GLY A 126 -5.70 -8.90 -15.76
CA GLY A 126 -6.37 -9.64 -14.70
C GLY A 126 -5.42 -10.53 -13.89
N GLU A 127 -4.43 -11.14 -14.55
CA GLU A 127 -3.40 -11.94 -13.92
C GLU A 127 -2.54 -11.10 -12.96
N GLY A 128 -2.07 -9.93 -13.40
CA GLY A 128 -1.30 -9.03 -12.54
C GLY A 128 -2.10 -8.50 -11.35
N ALA A 129 -3.41 -8.34 -11.49
CA ALA A 129 -4.27 -7.98 -10.36
C ALA A 129 -4.39 -9.14 -9.35
N VAL A 130 -4.49 -10.39 -9.82
CA VAL A 130 -4.51 -11.58 -8.96
C VAL A 130 -3.18 -11.74 -8.24
N ASP A 131 -2.06 -11.63 -8.94
CA ASP A 131 -0.72 -11.72 -8.35
C ASP A 131 -0.52 -10.70 -7.23
N TRP A 132 -0.99 -9.48 -7.44
CA TRP A 132 -0.94 -8.44 -6.42
C TRP A 132 -1.79 -8.77 -5.19
N VAL A 133 -3.02 -9.25 -5.38
CA VAL A 133 -3.90 -9.63 -4.26
C VAL A 133 -3.30 -10.79 -3.47
N LEU A 134 -2.72 -11.78 -4.13
CA LEU A 134 -2.03 -12.90 -3.47
C LEU A 134 -0.80 -12.42 -2.69
N TRP A 135 -0.02 -11.52 -3.26
CA TRP A 135 1.12 -10.91 -2.56
C TRP A 135 0.68 -10.16 -1.30
N GLN A 136 -0.44 -9.42 -1.37
CA GLN A 136 -1.01 -8.71 -0.21
C GLN A 136 -1.55 -9.69 0.86
N ALA A 137 -2.11 -10.82 0.45
CA ALA A 137 -2.55 -11.86 1.37
C ALA A 137 -1.37 -12.44 2.17
N GLU A 138 -0.28 -12.77 1.49
CA GLU A 138 0.96 -13.24 2.15
C GLU A 138 1.53 -12.18 3.09
N ALA A 139 1.58 -10.92 2.64
CA ALA A 139 2.07 -9.82 3.46
C ALA A 139 1.26 -9.68 4.76
N LEU A 140 -0.06 -9.81 4.67
CA LEU A 140 -0.95 -9.74 5.83
C LEU A 140 -0.72 -10.93 6.77
N LEU A 141 -0.62 -12.16 6.26
CA LEU A 141 -0.38 -13.36 7.06
C LEU A 141 0.95 -13.27 7.82
N VAL A 142 2.03 -12.91 7.14
CA VAL A 142 3.35 -12.70 7.76
C VAL A 142 3.28 -11.60 8.83
N GLY A 143 2.56 -10.53 8.54
CA GLY A 143 2.36 -9.43 9.48
C GLY A 143 1.58 -9.84 10.73
N ILE A 144 0.55 -10.67 10.59
CA ILE A 144 -0.24 -11.23 11.72
C ILE A 144 0.63 -12.16 12.58
N GLU A 145 1.39 -13.06 11.96
CA GLU A 145 2.29 -13.97 12.69
C GLU A 145 3.29 -13.20 13.54
N GLU A 146 3.90 -12.16 13.00
CA GLU A 146 4.83 -11.32 13.73
C GLU A 146 4.12 -10.54 14.85
N GLY A 147 2.95 -9.96 14.58
CA GLY A 147 2.14 -9.29 15.59
C GLY A 147 1.81 -10.20 16.78
N LEU A 148 1.39 -11.44 16.50
CA LEU A 148 1.12 -12.45 17.53
C LEU A 148 2.39 -12.82 18.31
N ARG A 149 3.54 -12.94 17.64
CA ARG A 149 4.82 -13.19 18.30
C ARG A 149 5.17 -12.06 19.26
N LEU A 150 5.02 -10.82 18.85
CA LEU A 150 5.27 -9.65 19.68
C LEU A 150 4.31 -9.59 20.88
N CYS A 151 3.02 -9.82 20.67
CA CYS A 151 2.04 -9.85 21.76
C CYS A 151 2.39 -10.92 22.82
N ARG A 152 2.79 -12.11 22.39
CA ARG A 152 3.22 -13.19 23.30
C ARG A 152 4.48 -12.80 24.07
N ALA A 153 5.45 -12.16 23.43
CA ALA A 153 6.67 -11.70 24.09
C ALA A 153 6.36 -10.63 25.15
N VAL A 154 5.46 -9.69 24.85
CA VAL A 154 5.00 -8.70 25.82
C VAL A 154 4.31 -9.36 27.03
N GLN A 155 3.39 -10.30 26.78
CA GLN A 155 2.71 -11.04 27.84
C GLN A 155 3.66 -11.85 28.72
N ALA A 156 4.72 -12.40 28.14
CA ALA A 156 5.74 -13.15 28.88
C ALA A 156 6.77 -12.26 29.59
N GLY A 157 6.71 -10.93 29.42
CA GLY A 157 7.71 -10.01 29.96
C GLY A 157 9.09 -10.12 29.29
N THR A 158 9.16 -10.77 28.12
CA THR A 158 10.41 -11.05 27.38
C THR A 158 10.66 -10.07 26.24
N THR A 159 10.11 -8.86 26.32
CA THR A 159 10.47 -7.78 25.38
C THR A 159 11.95 -7.46 25.64
N ALA A 160 12.80 -7.90 24.73
CA ALA A 160 14.22 -7.60 24.79
C ALA A 160 14.39 -6.09 24.79
N ALA A 161 14.89 -5.58 25.94
CA ALA A 161 15.59 -4.33 25.96
C ALA A 161 16.86 -4.56 25.15
N GLY A 162 16.88 -4.10 23.93
CA GLY A 162 18.05 -4.06 23.06
C GLY A 162 18.34 -2.63 22.71
#